data_0e67e6831bce0641d820cd9b497d61b5
#
_entry.id   0e67e6831bce0641d820cd9b497d61b5
#
_cell.length_a   1.000
_cell.length_b   1.000
_cell.length_c   1.000
_cell.angle_alpha   90.00
_cell.angle_beta   90.00
_cell.angle_gamma   90.00
#
_symmetry.space_group_name_H-M   'P 1'
#
loop_
_entity.id
_entity.type
_entity.pdbx_description
1 polymer ?
#
loop_
_entity_poly.entity_id
_entity_poly.type
_entity_poly.pdbx_seq_one_letter_code
_entity_poly.pdbx_strand_id
1 'polypeptide(L)'
;LPPGTARWRRVMAAAGGRHPTLAWRLDVRRRRLVHRGVTGSFGSRPDDADAGAPPRVWTLLGEREGDNAQIRGLAEALGWPAEAKRLTFTRNYKLWNLLLGASLLSLDRGHSAALDAPWPDLVIAAGRRSAPVARWIRTQSGGRSRLVHIGRPWAPLGSFDLIVTTPQYGLPQRPNVLHNALPIVRSNAARLAEAGVRWTPRLAALPRPLVALLVGGDSPPYVLDPGTAERLGREAADCAHALGGTLLVTCGPRVRAPASEALAVAARGPGHFHRWRPDDPDNPYLAYLALADRFIVTGDSASMLAEACATGKPVSIFPLPERADWRWRTTRRVQRWVERRQARRSVRGTVRQQDWIGRLWDRLVELGLIKRMRDLTRVHRVVEARGEGAGAPDDLERAVARVRQLMRERPI
;
A
#
# COMPACT_ATOMS: atom_id res chain seq x y z
N LEU A 1 -18.15 19.10 8.38
CA LEU A 1 -17.53 18.40 7.24
C LEU A 1 -16.15 17.87 7.68
N PRO A 2 -15.74 16.64 7.34
CA PRO A 2 -14.40 16.14 7.68
C PRO A 2 -13.30 17.03 7.07
N PRO A 3 -12.16 17.23 7.76
CA PRO A 3 -11.05 18.01 7.25
C PRO A 3 -10.41 17.26 6.07
N GLY A 4 -10.63 17.67 4.89
CA GLY A 4 -10.22 17.06 3.61
C GLY A 4 -11.19 17.37 2.49
N THR A 5 -12.50 17.48 2.81
CA THR A 5 -13.53 17.80 1.82
C THR A 5 -13.37 19.21 1.23
N ALA A 6 -12.92 20.18 2.02
CA ALA A 6 -12.70 21.55 1.56
C ALA A 6 -11.49 21.68 0.61
N ARG A 7 -10.45 20.86 0.80
CA ARG A 7 -9.26 20.84 -0.07
C ARG A 7 -9.55 20.10 -1.37
N TRP A 8 -10.25 18.96 -1.28
CA TRP A 8 -10.75 18.24 -2.44
C TRP A 8 -11.59 19.14 -3.34
N ARG A 9 -12.57 19.84 -2.79
CA ARG A 9 -13.41 20.81 -3.52
C ARG A 9 -12.60 21.95 -4.13
N ARG A 10 -11.52 22.43 -3.48
CA ARG A 10 -10.62 23.47 -4.06
C ARG A 10 -9.82 22.93 -5.23
N VAL A 11 -9.33 21.71 -5.18
CA VAL A 11 -8.65 21.06 -6.31
C VAL A 11 -9.61 20.88 -7.49
N MET A 12 -10.86 20.48 -7.19
CA MET A 12 -11.91 20.33 -8.21
C MET A 12 -12.38 21.68 -8.76
N ALA A 13 -12.51 22.71 -7.92
CA ALA A 13 -12.85 24.08 -8.35
C ALA A 13 -11.74 24.73 -9.18
N ALA A 14 -10.49 24.45 -8.88
CA ALA A 14 -9.33 24.91 -9.68
C ALA A 14 -9.28 24.23 -11.06
N ALA A 15 -9.79 23.01 -11.18
CA ALA A 15 -9.92 22.32 -12.47
C ALA A 15 -11.10 22.84 -13.33
N GLY A 16 -12.14 23.45 -12.71
CA GLY A 16 -13.34 24.00 -13.38
C GLY A 16 -13.40 25.52 -13.47
N GLY A 17 -12.49 26.24 -12.83
CA GLY A 17 -12.43 27.71 -12.89
C GLY A 17 -11.89 28.17 -14.24
N ARG A 18 -12.62 29.10 -14.90
CA ARG A 18 -12.13 29.81 -16.10
C ARG A 18 -10.76 30.38 -15.78
N HIS A 19 -9.71 29.80 -16.37
CA HIS A 19 -8.38 30.38 -16.34
C HIS A 19 -8.40 31.75 -17.03
N PRO A 20 -7.88 32.81 -16.39
CA PRO A 20 -7.33 33.90 -17.16
C PRO A 20 -6.23 33.29 -18.01
N THR A 21 -6.24 33.63 -19.29
CA THR A 21 -5.33 33.19 -20.33
C THR A 21 -3.86 33.34 -19.88
N LEU A 22 -3.33 32.42 -19.15
CA LEU A 22 -1.92 32.12 -19.08
C LEU A 22 -1.63 31.22 -20.27
N ALA A 23 -1.22 31.89 -21.34
CA ALA A 23 -0.66 31.26 -22.52
C ALA A 23 0.52 30.39 -22.09
N TRP A 24 0.26 29.11 -21.85
CA TRP A 24 1.29 28.10 -21.94
C TRP A 24 1.69 27.99 -23.39
N ARG A 25 2.58 28.90 -23.81
CA ARG A 25 3.38 28.61 -24.98
C ARG A 25 4.12 27.33 -24.67
N LEU A 26 3.61 26.25 -25.22
CA LEU A 26 4.34 25.00 -25.44
C LEU A 26 5.59 25.41 -26.26
N ASP A 27 6.65 25.73 -25.55
CA ASP A 27 7.98 25.72 -26.14
C ASP A 27 8.36 24.25 -26.31
N VAL A 28 7.82 23.69 -27.38
CA VAL A 28 8.22 22.38 -27.92
C VAL A 28 9.56 22.59 -28.56
N ARG A 29 10.55 23.03 -27.81
CA ARG A 29 11.94 22.80 -28.20
C ARG A 29 12.20 21.31 -28.00
N ARG A 30 12.16 20.62 -29.13
CA ARG A 30 12.77 19.32 -29.37
C ARG A 30 14.10 19.23 -28.60
N ARG A 31 14.05 18.79 -27.35
CA ARG A 31 15.21 18.15 -26.76
C ARG A 31 15.25 16.75 -27.36
N ARG A 32 16.00 16.64 -28.46
CA ARG A 32 16.53 15.35 -28.90
C ARG A 32 17.17 14.73 -27.66
N LEU A 33 16.51 13.71 -27.10
CA LEU A 33 17.14 12.74 -26.22
C LEU A 33 18.23 12.08 -27.07
N VAL A 34 19.44 12.58 -26.93
CA VAL A 34 20.63 11.86 -27.34
C VAL A 34 20.67 10.63 -26.44
N HIS A 35 20.18 9.51 -26.94
CA HIS A 35 20.52 8.21 -26.42
C HIS A 35 22.05 8.07 -26.57
N ARG A 36 22.80 8.54 -25.61
CA ARG A 36 24.11 7.97 -25.35
C ARG A 36 23.85 6.55 -24.82
N GLY A 37 23.98 5.58 -25.72
CA GLY A 37 24.09 4.19 -25.37
C GLY A 37 25.26 4.03 -24.39
N VAL A 38 24.95 3.94 -23.13
CA VAL A 38 25.84 3.36 -22.15
C VAL A 38 25.56 1.86 -22.20
N THR A 39 26.19 1.20 -23.15
CA THR A 39 26.50 -0.23 -23.05
C THR A 39 27.59 -0.37 -21.97
N GLY A 40 27.22 -0.09 -20.72
CA GLY A 40 27.96 -0.47 -19.55
C GLY A 40 27.59 -1.92 -19.28
N SER A 41 28.51 -2.84 -19.64
CA SER A 41 28.53 -4.16 -19.03
C SER A 41 28.48 -3.93 -17.52
N PHE A 42 27.45 -4.44 -16.85
CA PHE A 42 27.44 -4.55 -15.39
C PHE A 42 28.53 -5.56 -15.03
N GLY A 43 29.76 -5.07 -14.92
CA GLY A 43 30.82 -5.79 -14.26
C GLY A 43 30.36 -6.07 -12.84
N SER A 44 30.35 -7.34 -12.45
CA SER A 44 30.20 -7.82 -11.09
C SER A 44 31.01 -6.94 -10.15
N ARG A 45 30.34 -6.32 -9.15
CA ARG A 45 31.02 -5.60 -8.08
C ARG A 45 31.95 -6.56 -7.33
N PRO A 46 33.15 -6.11 -6.95
CA PRO A 46 34.16 -7.01 -6.30
C PRO A 46 33.78 -7.55 -4.92
N ASP A 47 32.59 -7.21 -4.38
CA ASP A 47 32.12 -7.65 -3.06
C ASP A 47 31.34 -8.99 -3.06
N ASP A 48 31.20 -9.66 -4.21
CA ASP A 48 30.44 -10.93 -4.31
C ASP A 48 31.33 -12.19 -4.07
N ALA A 49 32.56 -12.03 -3.63
CA ALA A 49 33.51 -13.13 -3.51
C ALA A 49 33.36 -14.05 -2.27
N ASP A 50 32.35 -13.78 -1.40
CA ASP A 50 32.03 -14.65 -0.25
C ASP A 50 30.55 -15.07 -0.24
N ALA A 51 29.94 -15.20 -1.41
CA ALA A 51 28.55 -15.55 -1.58
C ALA A 51 28.37 -17.07 -1.47
N GLY A 52 28.16 -17.56 -0.25
CA GLY A 52 27.50 -18.85 -0.04
C GLY A 52 26.22 -18.96 -0.85
N ALA A 53 25.66 -20.18 -1.01
CA ALA A 53 24.43 -20.39 -1.75
C ALA A 53 23.35 -19.37 -1.34
N PRO A 54 22.56 -18.81 -2.31
CA PRO A 54 21.57 -17.81 -2.01
C PRO A 54 20.56 -18.33 -0.98
N PRO A 55 20.10 -17.49 -0.04
CA PRO A 55 19.20 -17.93 1.02
C PRO A 55 17.89 -18.44 0.44
N ARG A 56 17.37 -19.53 1.02
CA ARG A 56 16.05 -20.05 0.72
C ARG A 56 15.01 -19.12 1.31
N VAL A 57 14.15 -18.56 0.48
CA VAL A 57 13.11 -17.62 0.90
C VAL A 57 11.72 -18.24 0.75
N TRP A 58 10.89 -18.14 1.80
CA TRP A 58 9.47 -18.42 1.69
C TRP A 58 8.66 -17.12 1.75
N THR A 59 7.75 -16.96 0.80
CA THR A 59 6.76 -15.87 0.78
C THR A 59 5.40 -16.39 1.18
N LEU A 60 4.85 -15.89 2.30
CA LEU A 60 3.55 -16.32 2.82
C LEU A 60 2.43 -15.48 2.20
N LEU A 61 1.78 -16.00 1.17
CA LEU A 61 0.73 -15.32 0.42
C LEU A 61 -0.65 -15.69 0.95
N GLY A 62 -1.45 -14.70 1.33
CA GLY A 62 -2.81 -14.89 1.82
C GLY A 62 -3.87 -14.43 0.80
N GLU A 63 -5.08 -14.16 1.30
CA GLU A 63 -6.24 -13.77 0.48
C GLU A 63 -6.24 -12.28 0.05
N ARG A 64 -5.35 -11.46 0.63
CA ARG A 64 -5.32 -10.02 0.36
C ARG A 64 -4.29 -9.69 -0.69
N GLU A 65 -4.74 -9.36 -1.89
CA GLU A 65 -3.82 -9.09 -3.00
C GLU A 65 -2.89 -7.88 -2.74
N GLY A 66 -3.36 -6.83 -2.05
CA GLY A 66 -2.50 -5.71 -1.68
C GLY A 66 -1.36 -6.06 -0.71
N ASP A 67 -1.56 -7.05 0.17
CA ASP A 67 -0.50 -7.58 1.04
C ASP A 67 0.44 -8.49 0.21
N ASN A 68 -0.12 -9.34 -0.65
CA ASN A 68 0.63 -10.23 -1.54
C ASN A 68 1.52 -9.45 -2.52
N ALA A 69 1.02 -8.34 -3.08
CA ALA A 69 1.79 -7.48 -4.00
C ALA A 69 3.04 -6.91 -3.32
N GLN A 70 2.93 -6.48 -2.05
CA GLN A 70 4.07 -5.99 -1.29
C GLN A 70 5.11 -7.09 -0.98
N ILE A 71 4.62 -8.31 -0.62
CA ILE A 71 5.50 -9.47 -0.38
C ILE A 71 6.27 -9.81 -1.65
N ARG A 72 5.57 -9.94 -2.79
CA ARG A 72 6.20 -10.25 -4.09
C ARG A 72 7.16 -9.14 -4.51
N GLY A 73 6.77 -7.87 -4.35
CA GLY A 73 7.63 -6.73 -4.68
C GLY A 73 8.96 -6.75 -3.92
N LEU A 74 8.92 -7.04 -2.61
CA LEU A 74 10.13 -7.16 -1.81
C LEU A 74 10.97 -8.39 -2.21
N ALA A 75 10.33 -9.55 -2.40
CA ALA A 75 11.03 -10.79 -2.76
C ALA A 75 11.72 -10.69 -4.14
N GLU A 76 11.04 -10.11 -5.13
CA GLU A 76 11.59 -9.86 -6.46
C GLU A 76 12.77 -8.88 -6.43
N ALA A 77 12.66 -7.80 -5.65
CA ALA A 77 13.73 -6.81 -5.53
C ALA A 77 14.97 -7.36 -4.78
N LEU A 78 14.78 -8.36 -3.92
CA LEU A 78 15.92 -9.09 -3.31
C LEU A 78 16.69 -9.93 -4.32
N GLY A 79 16.02 -10.44 -5.35
CA GLY A 79 16.64 -11.28 -6.40
C GLY A 79 17.00 -12.70 -5.94
N TRP A 80 16.56 -13.14 -4.75
CA TRP A 80 16.82 -14.49 -4.24
C TRP A 80 15.74 -15.47 -4.68
N PRO A 81 16.06 -16.78 -4.84
CA PRO A 81 15.07 -17.82 -5.09
C PRO A 81 13.98 -17.81 -4.00
N ALA A 82 12.75 -17.56 -4.38
CA ALA A 82 11.64 -17.45 -3.43
C ALA A 82 10.52 -18.42 -3.77
N GLU A 83 10.17 -19.28 -2.80
CA GLU A 83 9.05 -20.20 -2.89
C GLU A 83 7.78 -19.54 -2.33
N ALA A 84 6.71 -19.53 -3.13
CA ALA A 84 5.43 -18.97 -2.74
C ALA A 84 4.58 -20.01 -1.98
N LYS A 85 4.35 -19.79 -0.69
CA LYS A 85 3.45 -20.59 0.15
C LYS A 85 2.08 -19.91 0.22
N ARG A 86 1.10 -20.40 -0.54
CA ARG A 86 -0.28 -19.90 -0.50
C ARG A 86 -0.97 -20.42 0.77
N LEU A 87 -1.58 -19.51 1.53
CA LEU A 87 -2.21 -19.78 2.81
C LEU A 87 -3.69 -19.45 2.77
N THR A 88 -4.52 -20.41 3.13
CA THR A 88 -5.95 -20.25 3.36
C THR A 88 -6.23 -20.30 4.87
N PHE A 89 -7.14 -19.48 5.36
CA PHE A 89 -7.35 -19.33 6.79
C PHE A 89 -8.76 -19.75 7.22
N THR A 90 -8.87 -20.54 8.29
CA THR A 90 -10.12 -20.88 8.97
C THR A 90 -10.68 -19.68 9.73
N ARG A 91 -11.92 -19.78 10.26
CA ARG A 91 -12.53 -18.71 11.08
C ARG A 91 -11.72 -18.35 12.33
N ASN A 92 -10.81 -19.21 12.77
CA ASN A 92 -9.94 -19.01 13.94
C ASN A 92 -8.98 -17.82 13.76
N TYR A 93 -8.74 -17.33 12.54
CA TYR A 93 -7.97 -16.11 12.34
C TYR A 93 -8.56 -14.88 13.07
N LYS A 94 -9.84 -14.94 13.50
CA LYS A 94 -10.48 -13.87 14.27
C LYS A 94 -9.96 -13.78 15.71
N LEU A 95 -9.41 -14.87 16.25
CA LEU A 95 -8.77 -14.87 17.57
C LEU A 95 -7.57 -13.92 17.61
N TRP A 96 -7.20 -13.45 18.78
CA TRP A 96 -6.06 -12.57 18.94
C TRP A 96 -4.75 -13.33 18.64
N ASN A 97 -3.82 -12.68 17.93
CA ASN A 97 -2.52 -13.30 17.62
C ASN A 97 -1.69 -13.61 18.87
N LEU A 98 -1.97 -12.97 20.00
CA LEU A 98 -1.37 -13.34 21.27
C LEU A 98 -1.81 -14.75 21.71
N LEU A 99 -3.10 -15.07 21.56
CA LEU A 99 -3.66 -16.40 21.86
C LEU A 99 -3.24 -17.43 20.83
N LEU A 100 -3.20 -17.06 19.55
CA LEU A 100 -2.74 -17.96 18.48
C LEU A 100 -1.25 -18.29 18.61
N GLY A 101 -0.47 -17.41 19.24
CA GLY A 101 0.94 -17.67 19.49
C GLY A 101 1.75 -17.91 18.22
N ALA A 102 2.58 -18.93 18.27
CA ALA A 102 3.31 -19.52 17.15
C ALA A 102 2.65 -20.85 16.79
N SER A 103 1.56 -20.82 16.00
CA SER A 103 0.77 -22.01 15.71
C SER A 103 0.10 -21.97 14.34
N LEU A 104 -0.39 -23.12 13.90
CA LEU A 104 -1.19 -23.29 12.68
C LEU A 104 -2.70 -23.37 12.96
N LEU A 105 -3.17 -23.02 14.17
CA LEU A 105 -4.59 -23.12 14.56
C LEU A 105 -5.54 -22.33 13.67
N SER A 106 -5.07 -21.26 13.06
CA SER A 106 -5.85 -20.45 12.13
C SER A 106 -5.66 -20.81 10.66
N LEU A 107 -4.81 -21.80 10.36
CA LEU A 107 -4.51 -22.23 9.00
C LEU A 107 -5.44 -23.39 8.60
N ASP A 108 -6.01 -23.29 7.40
CA ASP A 108 -6.66 -24.41 6.74
C ASP A 108 -5.58 -25.24 6.01
N ARG A 109 -5.15 -26.33 6.64
CA ARG A 109 -4.07 -27.17 6.11
C ARG A 109 -4.43 -27.87 4.81
N GLY A 110 -5.72 -28.21 4.63
CA GLY A 110 -6.18 -28.91 3.42
C GLY A 110 -6.16 -28.03 2.16
N HIS A 111 -6.29 -26.70 2.36
CA HIS A 111 -6.33 -25.73 1.25
C HIS A 111 -5.12 -24.77 1.26
N SER A 112 -4.09 -25.08 2.04
CA SER A 112 -2.85 -24.31 2.09
C SER A 112 -1.68 -25.11 1.55
N ALA A 113 -0.65 -24.39 1.07
CA ALA A 113 0.62 -25.02 0.71
C ALA A 113 1.25 -25.75 1.91
N ALA A 114 1.90 -26.86 1.64
CA ALA A 114 2.64 -27.62 2.66
C ALA A 114 3.77 -26.75 3.26
N LEU A 115 3.91 -26.86 4.60
CA LEU A 115 4.92 -26.13 5.37
C LEU A 115 5.85 -27.16 6.05
N ASP A 116 6.68 -27.83 5.24
CA ASP A 116 7.55 -28.92 5.68
C ASP A 116 9.02 -28.56 5.43
N ALA A 117 9.93 -29.28 6.14
CA ALA A 117 11.36 -29.15 5.89
C ALA A 117 11.73 -29.51 4.42
N PRO A 118 12.78 -28.90 3.90
CA PRO A 118 13.79 -28.09 4.55
C PRO A 118 13.32 -26.65 4.76
N TRP A 119 13.48 -26.15 6.01
CA TRP A 119 13.02 -24.83 6.43
C TRP A 119 13.75 -23.69 5.72
N PRO A 120 13.08 -22.55 5.49
CA PRO A 120 13.68 -21.39 4.83
C PRO A 120 14.66 -20.65 5.74
N ASP A 121 15.61 -19.94 5.15
CA ASP A 121 16.48 -19.00 5.86
C ASP A 121 15.74 -17.69 6.14
N LEU A 122 14.83 -17.31 5.24
CA LEU A 122 14.05 -16.08 5.31
C LEU A 122 12.57 -16.36 5.04
N VAL A 123 11.71 -15.83 5.90
CA VAL A 123 10.24 -15.79 5.70
C VAL A 123 9.80 -14.36 5.51
N ILE A 124 9.14 -14.06 4.38
CA ILE A 124 8.50 -12.77 4.13
C ILE A 124 6.98 -12.94 4.26
N ALA A 125 6.39 -12.22 5.19
CA ALA A 125 4.97 -12.29 5.50
C ALA A 125 4.34 -10.90 5.59
N ALA A 126 3.04 -10.78 5.40
CA ALA A 126 2.32 -9.53 5.60
C ALA A 126 0.96 -9.75 6.27
N GLY A 127 0.52 -8.72 6.98
CA GLY A 127 -0.79 -8.72 7.60
C GLY A 127 -0.92 -9.62 8.82
N ARG A 128 -2.07 -9.49 9.48
CA ARG A 128 -2.30 -10.14 10.78
C ARG A 128 -2.33 -11.66 10.72
N ARG A 129 -2.90 -12.23 9.63
CA ARG A 129 -3.23 -13.66 9.58
C ARG A 129 -1.98 -14.54 9.45
N SER A 130 -0.96 -14.08 8.72
CA SER A 130 0.28 -14.84 8.49
C SER A 130 1.26 -14.78 9.67
N ALA A 131 1.09 -13.84 10.60
CA ALA A 131 2.02 -13.66 11.71
C ALA A 131 2.16 -14.89 12.63
N PRO A 132 1.08 -15.60 13.06
CA PRO A 132 1.20 -16.86 13.82
C PRO A 132 1.95 -17.94 13.03
N VAL A 133 1.65 -18.08 11.73
CA VAL A 133 2.28 -19.07 10.85
C VAL A 133 3.77 -18.80 10.68
N ALA A 134 4.16 -17.55 10.43
CA ALA A 134 5.58 -17.16 10.32
C ALA A 134 6.35 -17.49 11.60
N ARG A 135 5.77 -17.19 12.76
CA ARG A 135 6.37 -17.53 14.06
C ARG A 135 6.46 -19.03 14.29
N TRP A 136 5.46 -19.80 13.84
CA TRP A 136 5.49 -21.25 13.89
C TRP A 136 6.62 -21.83 13.04
N ILE A 137 6.82 -21.33 11.80
CA ILE A 137 7.95 -21.74 10.93
C ILE A 137 9.29 -21.50 11.63
N ARG A 138 9.47 -20.35 12.29
CA ARG A 138 10.67 -20.09 13.10
C ARG A 138 10.87 -21.16 14.20
N THR A 139 9.82 -21.51 14.91
CA THR A 139 9.91 -22.55 15.94
C THR A 139 10.33 -23.89 15.34
N GLN A 140 9.74 -24.29 14.22
CA GLN A 140 10.05 -25.55 13.54
C GLN A 140 11.48 -25.58 12.97
N SER A 141 12.00 -24.43 12.56
CA SER A 141 13.38 -24.30 12.08
C SER A 141 14.43 -24.29 13.22
N GLY A 142 14.01 -24.45 14.48
CA GLY A 142 14.90 -24.28 15.63
C GLY A 142 15.42 -22.86 15.80
N GLY A 143 14.62 -21.85 15.42
CA GLY A 143 14.99 -20.43 15.53
C GLY A 143 15.81 -19.89 14.36
N ARG A 144 16.22 -20.72 13.40
CA ARG A 144 17.11 -20.32 12.30
C ARG A 144 16.47 -19.39 11.28
N SER A 145 15.18 -19.60 10.94
CA SER A 145 14.48 -18.76 9.97
C SER A 145 14.35 -17.32 10.46
N ARG A 146 14.83 -16.35 9.67
CA ARG A 146 14.61 -14.93 9.90
C ARG A 146 13.20 -14.54 9.46
N LEU A 147 12.54 -13.68 10.23
CA LEU A 147 11.17 -13.25 9.96
C LEU A 147 11.13 -11.78 9.56
N VAL A 148 10.77 -11.51 8.31
CA VAL A 148 10.46 -10.16 7.81
C VAL A 148 8.95 -10.04 7.65
N HIS A 149 8.37 -9.03 8.32
CA HIS A 149 6.93 -8.81 8.30
C HIS A 149 6.57 -7.44 7.73
N ILE A 150 5.69 -7.39 6.74
CA ILE A 150 5.21 -6.15 6.13
C ILE A 150 3.89 -5.73 6.78
N GLY A 151 3.81 -4.47 7.20
CA GLY A 151 2.69 -3.92 7.94
C GLY A 151 2.75 -4.25 9.43
N ARG A 152 1.58 -4.38 10.06
CA ARG A 152 1.48 -4.64 11.49
C ARG A 152 1.16 -6.10 11.79
N PRO A 153 2.00 -6.85 12.52
CA PRO A 153 1.81 -8.28 12.77
C PRO A 153 0.71 -8.59 13.79
N TRP A 154 0.30 -7.64 14.65
CA TRP A 154 -0.61 -7.85 15.79
C TRP A 154 -0.13 -8.92 16.76
N ALA A 155 1.16 -9.08 16.86
CA ALA A 155 1.90 -9.97 17.75
C ALA A 155 3.05 -9.16 18.38
N PRO A 156 3.75 -9.70 19.41
CA PRO A 156 4.91 -9.03 19.97
C PRO A 156 5.93 -8.66 18.90
N LEU A 157 6.29 -7.37 18.83
CA LEU A 157 7.17 -6.88 17.76
C LEU A 157 8.57 -7.53 17.81
N GLY A 158 9.05 -7.87 18.99
CA GLY A 158 10.31 -8.61 19.16
C GLY A 158 10.30 -10.04 18.63
N SER A 159 9.13 -10.57 18.20
CA SER A 159 9.06 -11.87 17.55
C SER A 159 9.48 -11.85 16.06
N PHE A 160 9.81 -10.69 15.52
CA PHE A 160 10.22 -10.51 14.13
C PHE A 160 11.59 -9.85 14.07
N ASP A 161 12.43 -10.27 13.12
CA ASP A 161 13.76 -9.68 12.95
C ASP A 161 13.67 -8.31 12.27
N LEU A 162 12.69 -8.16 11.36
CA LEU A 162 12.39 -6.88 10.70
C LEU A 162 10.90 -6.73 10.47
N ILE A 163 10.38 -5.55 10.79
CA ILE A 163 9.01 -5.15 10.47
C ILE A 163 9.10 -3.92 9.55
N VAL A 164 8.64 -4.04 8.32
CA VAL A 164 8.53 -2.91 7.39
C VAL A 164 7.12 -2.34 7.51
N THR A 165 6.99 -1.13 8.04
CA THR A 165 5.70 -0.53 8.36
C THR A 165 5.50 0.81 7.67
N THR A 166 4.25 1.29 7.65
CA THR A 166 3.86 2.59 7.08
C THR A 166 3.15 3.44 8.14
N PRO A 167 3.05 4.78 7.96
CA PRO A 167 2.54 5.70 8.99
C PRO A 167 1.14 5.35 9.50
N GLN A 168 0.31 4.71 8.67
CA GLN A 168 -1.05 4.31 9.01
C GLN A 168 -1.16 3.37 10.21
N TYR A 169 -0.10 2.60 10.50
CA TYR A 169 -0.10 1.63 11.60
C TYR A 169 0.40 2.23 12.92
N GLY A 170 1.13 3.35 12.86
CA GLY A 170 1.65 4.06 14.03
C GLY A 170 2.45 3.18 14.97
N LEU A 171 3.29 2.30 14.47
CA LEU A 171 4.19 1.49 15.29
C LEU A 171 5.24 2.37 15.96
N PRO A 172 5.75 1.98 17.15
CA PRO A 172 6.81 2.69 17.82
C PRO A 172 8.14 2.57 17.07
N GLN A 173 9.04 3.53 17.28
CA GLN A 173 10.41 3.49 16.77
C GLN A 173 11.19 2.40 17.51
N ARG A 174 11.68 1.40 16.78
CA ARG A 174 12.48 0.28 17.29
C ARG A 174 13.56 -0.10 16.28
N PRO A 175 14.69 -0.68 16.73
CA PRO A 175 15.76 -1.10 15.80
C PRO A 175 15.29 -2.08 14.72
N ASN A 176 14.31 -2.94 15.05
CA ASN A 176 13.72 -3.91 14.13
C ASN A 176 12.46 -3.40 13.41
N VAL A 177 12.14 -2.09 13.46
CA VAL A 177 10.98 -1.51 12.76
C VAL A 177 11.46 -0.46 11.77
N LEU A 178 11.35 -0.77 10.48
CA LEU A 178 11.63 0.15 9.39
C LEU A 178 10.35 0.91 9.01
N HIS A 179 10.39 2.23 9.13
CA HIS A 179 9.28 3.09 8.77
C HIS A 179 9.42 3.58 7.32
N ASN A 180 8.62 3.04 6.43
CA ASN A 180 8.46 3.51 5.07
C ASN A 180 7.43 4.66 5.01
N ALA A 181 7.57 5.53 4.02
CA ALA A 181 6.63 6.62 3.79
C ALA A 181 5.31 6.09 3.20
N LEU A 182 5.41 5.16 2.23
CA LEU A 182 4.29 4.52 1.55
C LEU A 182 4.45 2.99 1.56
N PRO A 183 3.38 2.22 1.28
CA PRO A 183 3.48 0.78 1.03
C PRO A 183 4.50 0.46 -0.06
N ILE A 184 5.16 -0.68 0.08
CA ILE A 184 6.05 -1.20 -0.97
C ILE A 184 5.24 -1.39 -2.24
N VAL A 185 5.70 -0.77 -3.31
CA VAL A 185 5.13 -0.95 -4.65
C VAL A 185 6.00 -1.93 -5.43
N ARG A 186 5.36 -2.88 -6.07
CA ARG A 186 6.03 -3.74 -7.04
C ARG A 186 6.35 -2.89 -8.27
N SER A 187 7.56 -2.36 -8.33
CA SER A 187 8.06 -1.62 -9.49
C SER A 187 8.34 -2.61 -10.63
N ASN A 188 7.29 -2.96 -11.37
CA ASN A 188 7.46 -3.77 -12.57
C ASN A 188 7.15 -2.91 -13.81
N ALA A 189 8.12 -2.08 -14.18
CA ALA A 189 8.02 -1.23 -15.37
C ALA A 189 7.71 -2.03 -16.63
N ALA A 190 8.22 -3.27 -16.76
CA ALA A 190 7.94 -4.14 -17.88
C ALA A 190 6.45 -4.53 -17.96
N ARG A 191 5.83 -4.91 -16.82
CA ARG A 191 4.39 -5.24 -16.80
C ARG A 191 3.51 -4.03 -17.05
N LEU A 192 3.90 -2.86 -16.57
CA LEU A 192 3.18 -1.61 -16.87
C LEU A 192 3.29 -1.28 -18.36
N ALA A 193 4.49 -1.40 -18.95
CA ALA A 193 4.70 -1.19 -20.38
C ALA A 193 3.90 -2.18 -21.23
N GLU A 194 3.94 -3.48 -20.90
CA GLU A 194 3.16 -4.52 -21.58
C GLU A 194 1.65 -4.24 -21.51
N ALA A 195 1.13 -3.93 -20.31
CA ALA A 195 -0.27 -3.57 -20.15
C ALA A 195 -0.62 -2.29 -20.93
N GLY A 196 0.27 -1.31 -20.95
CA GLY A 196 0.14 -0.10 -21.73
C GLY A 196 0.02 -0.39 -23.22
N VAL A 197 0.94 -1.17 -23.78
CA VAL A 197 0.92 -1.57 -25.21
C VAL A 197 -0.39 -2.28 -25.57
N ARG A 198 -0.82 -3.24 -24.74
CA ARG A 198 -2.06 -3.99 -24.96
C ARG A 198 -3.32 -3.11 -24.97
N TRP A 199 -3.37 -2.09 -24.13
CA TRP A 199 -4.56 -1.24 -23.98
C TRP A 199 -4.53 0.05 -24.80
N THR A 200 -3.38 0.47 -25.31
CA THR A 200 -3.25 1.67 -26.14
C THR A 200 -4.27 1.71 -27.30
N PRO A 201 -4.48 0.64 -28.09
CA PRO A 201 -5.46 0.69 -29.18
C PRO A 201 -6.90 0.92 -28.71
N ARG A 202 -7.25 0.41 -27.51
CA ARG A 202 -8.59 0.56 -26.92
C ARG A 202 -8.87 1.99 -26.41
N LEU A 203 -7.82 2.71 -26.01
CA LEU A 203 -7.93 4.04 -25.42
C LEU A 203 -7.47 5.17 -26.37
N ALA A 204 -6.92 4.84 -27.54
CA ALA A 204 -6.33 5.82 -28.47
C ALA A 204 -7.31 6.87 -28.98
N ALA A 205 -8.58 6.48 -29.18
CA ALA A 205 -9.62 7.38 -29.68
C ALA A 205 -10.25 8.27 -28.59
N LEU A 206 -9.90 8.07 -27.33
CA LEU A 206 -10.50 8.81 -26.22
C LEU A 206 -9.83 10.18 -26.05
N PRO A 207 -10.62 11.25 -25.83
CA PRO A 207 -10.07 12.57 -25.53
C PRO A 207 -9.15 12.58 -24.30
N ARG A 208 -8.03 13.27 -24.43
CA ARG A 208 -7.08 13.43 -23.32
C ARG A 208 -7.28 14.79 -22.64
N PRO A 209 -6.93 14.92 -21.34
CA PRO A 209 -6.23 13.92 -20.53
C PRO A 209 -7.09 12.72 -20.09
N LEU A 210 -6.47 11.55 -19.98
CA LEU A 210 -7.11 10.36 -19.40
C LEU A 210 -7.04 10.47 -17.87
N VAL A 211 -8.19 10.56 -17.21
CA VAL A 211 -8.32 10.64 -15.75
C VAL A 211 -8.71 9.26 -15.22
N ALA A 212 -7.82 8.58 -14.51
CA ALA A 212 -8.10 7.27 -13.95
C ALA A 212 -8.67 7.40 -12.52
N LEU A 213 -9.87 6.88 -12.31
CA LEU A 213 -10.50 6.72 -11.00
C LEU A 213 -10.24 5.30 -10.49
N LEU A 214 -9.40 5.19 -9.45
CA LEU A 214 -9.05 3.94 -8.79
C LEU A 214 -9.85 3.80 -7.48
N VAL A 215 -10.77 2.82 -7.45
CA VAL A 215 -11.72 2.66 -6.33
C VAL A 215 -11.37 1.44 -5.49
N GLY A 216 -10.92 1.65 -4.26
CA GLY A 216 -10.55 0.58 -3.33
C GLY A 216 -11.77 -0.16 -2.76
N GLY A 217 -12.75 0.57 -2.25
CA GLY A 217 -13.97 0.05 -1.64
C GLY A 217 -13.97 0.04 -0.11
N ASP A 218 -14.71 -0.87 0.49
CA ASP A 218 -14.85 -0.95 1.94
C ASP A 218 -13.56 -1.41 2.62
N SER A 219 -13.04 -0.57 3.51
CA SER A 219 -11.86 -0.90 4.32
C SER A 219 -11.98 -0.25 5.70
N PRO A 220 -12.42 -0.97 6.72
CA PRO A 220 -12.68 -0.38 8.03
C PRO A 220 -11.53 0.51 8.52
N PRO A 221 -11.83 1.75 8.99
CA PRO A 221 -13.16 2.30 9.28
C PRO A 221 -13.92 2.90 8.10
N TYR A 222 -13.34 2.93 6.90
CA TYR A 222 -13.90 3.59 5.71
C TYR A 222 -14.98 2.74 5.04
N VAL A 223 -16.01 3.40 4.55
CA VAL A 223 -17.16 2.77 3.88
C VAL A 223 -17.43 3.49 2.56
N LEU A 224 -17.67 2.71 1.52
CA LEU A 224 -18.18 3.18 0.24
C LEU A 224 -19.65 2.73 0.10
N ASP A 225 -20.57 3.53 0.64
CA ASP A 225 -22.00 3.34 0.43
C ASP A 225 -22.43 3.87 -0.95
N PRO A 226 -23.64 3.49 -1.46
CA PRO A 226 -24.12 3.91 -2.76
C PRO A 226 -24.16 5.43 -2.95
N GLY A 227 -24.58 6.19 -1.95
CA GLY A 227 -24.62 7.67 -2.03
C GLY A 227 -23.24 8.30 -2.12
N THR A 228 -22.27 7.73 -1.40
CA THR A 228 -20.86 8.14 -1.51
C THR A 228 -20.28 7.76 -2.86
N ALA A 229 -20.62 6.59 -3.40
CA ALA A 229 -20.19 6.13 -4.71
C ALA A 229 -20.77 6.99 -5.85
N GLU A 230 -22.04 7.36 -5.75
CA GLU A 230 -22.68 8.28 -6.68
C GLU A 230 -22.00 9.65 -6.69
N ARG A 231 -21.72 10.22 -5.51
CA ARG A 231 -20.99 11.49 -5.40
C ARG A 231 -19.59 11.37 -6.00
N LEU A 232 -18.86 10.29 -5.72
CA LEU A 232 -17.54 10.03 -6.29
C LEU A 232 -17.59 9.99 -7.82
N GLY A 233 -18.56 9.27 -8.40
CA GLY A 233 -18.73 9.16 -9.84
C GLY A 233 -18.99 10.52 -10.49
N ARG A 234 -19.92 11.31 -9.93
CA ARG A 234 -20.20 12.66 -10.40
C ARG A 234 -18.97 13.57 -10.34
N GLU A 235 -18.36 13.70 -9.17
CA GLU A 235 -17.20 14.59 -8.97
C GLU A 235 -16.02 14.19 -9.88
N ALA A 236 -15.81 12.88 -10.12
CA ALA A 236 -14.77 12.40 -11.02
C ALA A 236 -15.09 12.69 -12.50
N ALA A 237 -16.34 12.50 -12.90
CA ALA A 237 -16.80 12.82 -14.25
C ALA A 237 -16.70 14.33 -14.54
N ASP A 238 -17.16 15.16 -13.60
CA ASP A 238 -17.05 16.62 -13.69
C ASP A 238 -15.59 17.07 -13.82
N CYS A 239 -14.66 16.43 -13.07
CA CYS A 239 -13.24 16.71 -13.16
C CYS A 239 -12.68 16.37 -14.55
N ALA A 240 -12.99 15.20 -15.08
CA ALA A 240 -12.53 14.79 -16.41
C ALA A 240 -13.09 15.71 -17.50
N HIS A 241 -14.38 16.05 -17.42
CA HIS A 241 -15.06 16.94 -18.34
C HIS A 241 -14.47 18.36 -18.32
N ALA A 242 -14.25 18.90 -17.13
CA ALA A 242 -13.63 20.25 -16.97
C ALA A 242 -12.21 20.34 -17.56
N LEU A 243 -11.51 19.22 -17.66
CA LEU A 243 -10.21 19.11 -18.31
C LEU A 243 -10.30 18.84 -19.82
N GLY A 244 -11.51 18.68 -20.38
CA GLY A 244 -11.71 18.24 -21.77
C GLY A 244 -11.27 16.80 -22.03
N GLY A 245 -11.13 16.00 -20.97
CA GLY A 245 -10.59 14.65 -21.03
C GLY A 245 -11.63 13.55 -20.81
N THR A 246 -11.14 12.35 -20.59
CA THR A 246 -11.95 11.13 -20.42
C THR A 246 -11.74 10.48 -19.08
N LEU A 247 -12.85 10.06 -18.43
CA LEU A 247 -12.81 9.31 -17.18
C LEU A 247 -12.68 7.81 -17.45
N LEU A 248 -11.67 7.18 -16.83
CA LEU A 248 -11.46 5.73 -16.80
C LEU A 248 -11.69 5.23 -15.38
N VAL A 249 -12.58 4.28 -15.16
CA VAL A 249 -12.93 3.79 -13.82
C VAL A 249 -12.55 2.32 -13.67
N THR A 250 -11.86 1.99 -12.58
CA THR A 250 -11.65 0.61 -12.17
C THR A 250 -11.96 0.41 -10.69
N CYS A 251 -12.75 -0.62 -10.40
CA CYS A 251 -13.15 -1.01 -9.04
C CYS A 251 -12.25 -2.13 -8.52
N GLY A 252 -11.92 -2.06 -7.24
CA GLY A 252 -11.24 -3.14 -6.52
C GLY A 252 -12.21 -4.18 -5.96
N PRO A 253 -11.70 -5.32 -5.43
CA PRO A 253 -12.51 -6.45 -4.94
C PRO A 253 -13.38 -6.12 -3.72
N ARG A 254 -13.16 -4.98 -3.07
CA ARG A 254 -13.92 -4.56 -1.89
C ARG A 254 -15.10 -3.63 -2.21
N VAL A 255 -15.30 -3.29 -3.48
CA VAL A 255 -16.44 -2.50 -3.95
C VAL A 255 -17.64 -3.41 -4.06
N ARG A 256 -18.68 -3.14 -3.25
CA ARG A 256 -19.91 -3.93 -3.28
C ARG A 256 -20.77 -3.56 -4.48
N ALA A 257 -21.59 -4.52 -4.98
CA ALA A 257 -22.42 -4.33 -6.17
C ALA A 257 -23.28 -3.06 -6.13
N PRO A 258 -24.03 -2.73 -5.05
CA PRO A 258 -24.84 -1.51 -5.04
C PRO A 258 -24.02 -0.21 -5.17
N ALA A 259 -22.81 -0.18 -4.58
CA ALA A 259 -21.91 0.96 -4.72
C ALA A 259 -21.29 1.04 -6.12
N SER A 260 -20.95 -0.12 -6.72
CA SER A 260 -20.44 -0.18 -8.08
C SER A 260 -21.49 0.25 -9.13
N GLU A 261 -22.76 -0.08 -8.89
CA GLU A 261 -23.88 0.33 -9.76
C GLU A 261 -24.12 1.84 -9.68
N ALA A 262 -24.22 2.37 -8.47
CA ALA A 262 -24.40 3.81 -8.26
C ALA A 262 -23.24 4.62 -8.87
N LEU A 263 -22.00 4.11 -8.72
CA LEU A 263 -20.82 4.71 -9.32
C LEU A 263 -20.89 4.69 -10.85
N ALA A 264 -21.26 3.55 -11.45
CA ALA A 264 -21.33 3.41 -12.90
C ALA A 264 -22.39 4.33 -13.52
N VAL A 265 -23.54 4.49 -12.85
CA VAL A 265 -24.60 5.42 -13.28
C VAL A 265 -24.12 6.88 -13.19
N ALA A 266 -23.40 7.23 -12.13
CA ALA A 266 -22.96 8.59 -11.89
C ALA A 266 -21.73 9.01 -12.70
N ALA A 267 -20.85 8.06 -13.06
CA ALA A 267 -19.64 8.29 -13.84
C ALA A 267 -19.92 8.36 -15.37
N ARG A 268 -21.05 8.98 -15.76
CA ARG A 268 -21.49 9.06 -17.17
C ARG A 268 -20.51 9.83 -18.04
N GLY A 269 -20.33 9.38 -19.30
CA GLY A 269 -19.52 10.05 -20.33
C GLY A 269 -18.76 9.06 -21.22
N PRO A 270 -18.07 9.55 -22.25
CA PRO A 270 -17.20 8.71 -23.07
C PRO A 270 -16.02 8.28 -22.23
N GLY A 271 -15.98 7.00 -21.83
CA GLY A 271 -14.94 6.46 -21.00
C GLY A 271 -15.04 4.95 -20.86
N HIS A 272 -14.23 4.40 -20.02
CA HIS A 272 -14.24 2.96 -19.75
C HIS A 272 -14.50 2.71 -18.28
N PHE A 273 -15.44 1.80 -17.96
CA PHE A 273 -15.80 1.39 -16.61
C PHE A 273 -15.54 -0.10 -16.43
N HIS A 274 -14.61 -0.46 -15.55
CA HIS A 274 -14.27 -1.83 -15.23
C HIS A 274 -14.74 -2.20 -13.82
N ARG A 275 -15.57 -3.24 -13.72
CA ARG A 275 -15.95 -3.90 -12.47
C ARG A 275 -14.96 -5.01 -12.18
N TRP A 276 -14.46 -5.06 -10.96
CA TRP A 276 -13.57 -6.13 -10.59
C TRP A 276 -14.21 -7.51 -10.73
N ARG A 277 -13.45 -8.45 -11.28
CA ARG A 277 -13.77 -9.88 -11.34
C ARG A 277 -12.54 -10.66 -10.94
N PRO A 278 -12.69 -11.83 -10.24
CA PRO A 278 -11.55 -12.69 -9.97
C PRO A 278 -10.97 -13.20 -11.29
N ASP A 279 -9.64 -13.30 -11.35
CA ASP A 279 -8.85 -13.85 -12.46
C ASP A 279 -9.19 -13.27 -13.86
N ASP A 280 -9.61 -12.00 -13.90
CA ASP A 280 -9.97 -11.30 -15.13
C ASP A 280 -8.71 -10.94 -15.94
N PRO A 281 -8.50 -11.57 -17.13
CA PRO A 281 -7.35 -11.29 -18.00
C PRO A 281 -7.41 -9.89 -18.62
N ASP A 282 -8.59 -9.30 -18.69
CA ASP A 282 -8.84 -7.96 -19.24
C ASP A 282 -8.90 -6.86 -18.17
N ASN A 283 -8.41 -7.13 -16.95
CA ASN A 283 -8.35 -6.13 -15.91
C ASN A 283 -7.44 -4.96 -16.32
N PRO A 284 -7.99 -3.74 -16.48
CA PRO A 284 -7.26 -2.58 -17.02
C PRO A 284 -6.38 -1.88 -15.97
N TYR A 285 -6.34 -2.34 -14.73
CA TYR A 285 -5.70 -1.63 -13.62
C TYR A 285 -4.26 -1.20 -13.93
N LEU A 286 -3.43 -2.12 -14.42
CA LEU A 286 -2.04 -1.83 -14.79
C LEU A 286 -1.95 -0.91 -16.02
N ALA A 287 -2.85 -1.08 -16.96
CA ALA A 287 -2.92 -0.21 -18.15
C ALA A 287 -3.30 1.22 -17.77
N TYR A 288 -4.23 1.40 -16.81
CA TYR A 288 -4.57 2.73 -16.33
C TYR A 288 -3.40 3.38 -15.59
N LEU A 289 -2.65 2.64 -14.78
CA LEU A 289 -1.42 3.16 -14.17
C LEU A 289 -0.40 3.61 -15.24
N ALA A 290 -0.27 2.85 -16.33
CA ALA A 290 0.65 3.18 -17.42
C ALA A 290 0.19 4.39 -18.25
N LEU A 291 -1.09 4.41 -18.66
CA LEU A 291 -1.59 5.29 -19.72
C LEU A 291 -2.32 6.54 -19.25
N ALA A 292 -2.88 6.55 -18.04
CA ALA A 292 -3.58 7.72 -17.52
C ALA A 292 -2.61 8.90 -17.31
N ASP A 293 -3.13 10.11 -17.46
CA ASP A 293 -2.39 11.35 -17.25
C ASP A 293 -2.53 11.86 -15.81
N ARG A 294 -3.60 11.45 -15.12
CA ARG A 294 -3.94 11.87 -13.76
C ARG A 294 -4.72 10.78 -13.04
N PHE A 295 -4.63 10.75 -11.72
CA PHE A 295 -5.33 9.79 -10.87
C PHE A 295 -6.25 10.46 -9.86
N ILE A 296 -7.43 9.87 -9.66
CA ILE A 296 -8.29 10.06 -8.51
C ILE A 296 -8.34 8.72 -7.80
N VAL A 297 -7.96 8.69 -6.52
CA VAL A 297 -7.88 7.44 -5.75
C VAL A 297 -8.71 7.57 -4.49
N THR A 298 -9.54 6.56 -4.17
CA THR A 298 -10.27 6.55 -2.90
C THR A 298 -9.34 6.38 -1.71
N GLY A 299 -9.56 7.15 -0.66
CA GLY A 299 -8.66 7.27 0.49
C GLY A 299 -8.57 6.04 1.40
N ASP A 300 -9.26 4.94 1.08
CA ASP A 300 -9.21 3.67 1.82
C ASP A 300 -8.06 2.75 1.41
N SER A 301 -7.48 2.97 0.23
CA SER A 301 -6.49 2.06 -0.37
C SER A 301 -5.09 2.67 -0.42
N ALA A 302 -4.29 2.43 0.63
CA ALA A 302 -2.91 2.89 0.67
C ALA A 302 -2.04 2.29 -0.45
N SER A 303 -2.32 1.06 -0.90
CA SER A 303 -1.58 0.41 -2.00
C SER A 303 -1.84 1.12 -3.33
N MET A 304 -3.12 1.38 -3.68
CA MET A 304 -3.45 2.12 -4.91
C MET A 304 -2.87 3.54 -4.90
N LEU A 305 -2.88 4.20 -3.72
CA LEU A 305 -2.23 5.51 -3.57
C LEU A 305 -0.73 5.43 -3.83
N ALA A 306 -0.06 4.42 -3.27
CA ALA A 306 1.38 4.23 -3.47
C ALA A 306 1.70 3.92 -4.93
N GLU A 307 0.93 3.05 -5.59
CA GLU A 307 1.10 2.68 -7.00
C GLU A 307 0.85 3.87 -7.93
N ALA A 308 -0.20 4.66 -7.68
CA ALA A 308 -0.46 5.88 -8.43
C ALA A 308 0.68 6.91 -8.25
N CYS A 309 1.16 7.13 -7.01
CA CYS A 309 2.29 8.01 -6.74
C CYS A 309 3.59 7.55 -7.41
N ALA A 310 3.81 6.24 -7.51
CA ALA A 310 4.99 5.67 -8.15
C ALA A 310 5.08 5.98 -9.66
N THR A 311 3.95 6.33 -10.29
CA THR A 311 3.94 6.77 -11.70
C THR A 311 4.51 8.17 -11.91
N GLY A 312 4.70 8.96 -10.85
CA GLY A 312 5.11 10.37 -10.93
C GLY A 312 4.04 11.34 -11.43
N LYS A 313 2.84 10.85 -11.73
CA LYS A 313 1.72 11.64 -12.27
C LYS A 313 0.87 12.25 -11.14
N PRO A 314 0.07 13.31 -11.41
CA PRO A 314 -0.80 13.93 -10.40
C PRO A 314 -1.78 12.95 -9.78
N VAL A 315 -1.85 12.93 -8.45
CA VAL A 315 -2.75 12.07 -7.67
C VAL A 315 -3.62 12.92 -6.77
N SER A 316 -4.93 12.75 -6.90
CA SER A 316 -5.94 13.35 -6.02
C SER A 316 -6.59 12.28 -5.16
N ILE A 317 -6.84 12.57 -3.87
CA ILE A 317 -7.43 11.63 -2.93
C ILE A 317 -8.90 11.98 -2.70
N PHE A 318 -9.80 11.05 -3.00
CA PHE A 318 -11.20 11.19 -2.63
C PHE A 318 -11.42 10.63 -1.22
N PRO A 319 -11.82 11.47 -0.23
CA PRO A 319 -12.02 11.03 1.14
C PRO A 319 -13.29 10.20 1.27
N LEU A 320 -13.18 8.98 1.79
CA LEU A 320 -14.33 8.16 2.14
C LEU A 320 -14.81 8.47 3.57
N PRO A 321 -16.14 8.37 3.84
CA PRO A 321 -16.69 8.50 5.18
C PRO A 321 -16.23 7.34 6.06
N GLU A 322 -16.10 7.63 7.36
CA GLU A 322 -15.85 6.62 8.37
C GLU A 322 -17.17 6.09 8.94
N ARG A 323 -17.21 4.78 9.23
CA ARG A 323 -18.33 4.17 9.94
C ARG A 323 -18.67 4.93 11.21
N ALA A 324 -19.96 5.18 11.39
CA ALA A 324 -20.48 5.88 12.57
C ALA A 324 -20.64 4.98 13.81
N ASP A 325 -20.01 3.79 13.86
CA ASP A 325 -20.10 2.84 14.97
C ASP A 325 -19.52 3.46 16.27
N TRP A 326 -20.25 3.35 17.39
CA TRP A 326 -19.88 3.92 18.68
C TRP A 326 -18.56 3.34 19.22
N ARG A 327 -18.30 2.05 19.00
CA ARG A 327 -17.03 1.38 19.39
C ARG A 327 -15.84 2.01 18.70
N TRP A 328 -15.97 2.32 17.41
CA TRP A 328 -14.94 3.00 16.63
C TRP A 328 -14.71 4.41 17.15
N ARG A 329 -15.79 5.16 17.43
CA ARG A 329 -15.68 6.53 17.96
C ARG A 329 -14.95 6.56 19.30
N THR A 330 -15.27 5.64 20.23
CA THR A 330 -14.65 5.56 21.55
C THR A 330 -13.18 5.20 21.46
N THR A 331 -12.83 4.13 20.74
CA THR A 331 -11.43 3.73 20.55
C THR A 331 -10.61 4.84 19.90
N ARG A 332 -11.16 5.51 18.90
CA ARG A 332 -10.50 6.63 18.21
C ARG A 332 -10.33 7.86 19.10
N ARG A 333 -11.29 8.15 19.97
CA ARG A 333 -11.17 9.24 20.97
C ARG A 333 -10.01 8.98 21.93
N VAL A 334 -9.92 7.75 22.47
CA VAL A 334 -8.82 7.36 23.38
C VAL A 334 -7.48 7.45 22.65
N GLN A 335 -7.37 6.88 21.46
CA GLN A 335 -6.15 6.93 20.66
C GLN A 335 -5.72 8.38 20.36
N ARG A 336 -6.65 9.24 19.90
CA ARG A 336 -6.37 10.66 19.63
C ARG A 336 -5.99 11.43 20.91
N TRP A 337 -6.58 11.08 22.03
CA TRP A 337 -6.22 11.69 23.32
C TRP A 337 -4.77 11.36 23.70
N VAL A 338 -4.37 10.11 23.61
CA VAL A 338 -2.96 9.68 23.86
C VAL A 338 -2.02 10.40 22.90
N GLU A 339 -2.32 10.42 21.61
CA GLU A 339 -1.49 11.07 20.58
C GLU A 339 -1.37 12.59 20.80
N ARG A 340 -2.48 13.27 21.11
CA ARG A 340 -2.47 14.71 21.44
C ARG A 340 -1.65 15.00 22.69
N ARG A 341 -1.74 14.14 23.70
CA ARG A 341 -0.96 14.27 24.94
C ARG A 341 0.54 14.14 24.64
N GLN A 342 0.93 13.19 23.81
CA GLN A 342 2.32 13.02 23.36
C GLN A 342 2.81 14.21 22.54
N ALA A 343 2.01 14.68 21.57
CA ALA A 343 2.36 15.82 20.72
C ALA A 343 2.51 17.14 21.48
N ARG A 344 1.62 17.44 22.44
CA ARG A 344 1.71 18.67 23.26
C ARG A 344 2.96 18.75 24.10
N ARG A 345 3.56 17.62 24.46
CA ARG A 345 4.81 17.56 25.25
C ARG A 345 6.04 17.70 24.39
N SER A 346 6.02 17.20 23.16
CA SER A 346 7.13 17.40 22.22
C SER A 346 7.31 18.89 21.87
N VAL A 347 6.21 19.64 21.74
CA VAL A 347 6.23 21.10 21.47
C VAL A 347 6.78 21.90 22.65
N ARG A 348 6.66 21.41 23.90
CA ARG A 348 7.15 22.11 25.10
C ARG A 348 8.63 21.82 25.45
N GLY A 349 9.38 21.22 24.52
CA GLY A 349 10.82 20.96 24.72
C GLY A 349 11.17 19.89 25.77
N THR A 350 10.18 19.28 26.44
CA THR A 350 10.39 18.21 27.42
C THR A 350 10.52 16.83 26.72
N VAL A 351 11.32 16.77 25.68
CA VAL A 351 11.47 15.61 24.77
C VAL A 351 12.05 14.37 25.45
N ARG A 352 12.63 14.51 26.64
CA ARG A 352 13.43 13.44 27.27
C ARG A 352 12.65 12.42 28.12
N GLN A 353 11.38 12.65 28.44
CA GLN A 353 10.62 11.69 29.24
C GLN A 353 9.23 11.47 28.61
N GLN A 354 9.08 10.38 27.85
CA GLN A 354 7.75 9.84 27.58
C GLN A 354 7.04 9.63 28.93
N ASP A 355 5.83 10.19 29.06
CA ASP A 355 4.93 9.96 30.19
C ASP A 355 4.80 8.45 30.42
N TRP A 356 4.68 8.01 31.67
CA TRP A 356 4.46 6.60 32.00
C TRP A 356 3.26 6.01 31.26
N ILE A 357 2.20 6.80 31.02
CA ILE A 357 1.03 6.42 30.21
C ILE A 357 1.45 6.17 28.75
N GLY A 358 2.28 7.03 28.17
CA GLY A 358 2.80 6.83 26.81
C GLY A 358 3.67 5.59 26.71
N ARG A 359 4.56 5.36 27.69
CA ARG A 359 5.40 4.15 27.76
C ARG A 359 4.56 2.88 27.92
N LEU A 360 3.57 2.91 28.81
CA LEU A 360 2.67 1.79 29.01
C LEU A 360 1.87 1.50 27.73
N TRP A 361 1.34 2.56 27.07
CA TRP A 361 0.62 2.43 25.81
C TRP A 361 1.51 1.80 24.71
N ASP A 362 2.71 2.31 24.51
CA ASP A 362 3.64 1.77 23.52
C ASP A 362 4.02 0.32 23.86
N ARG A 363 4.23 0.01 25.16
CA ARG A 363 4.49 -1.36 25.63
C ARG A 363 3.32 -2.30 25.33
N LEU A 364 2.09 -1.87 25.57
CA LEU A 364 0.88 -2.65 25.26
C LEU A 364 0.69 -2.84 23.75
N VAL A 365 1.05 -1.83 22.95
CA VAL A 365 1.07 -1.92 21.49
C VAL A 365 2.15 -2.91 21.02
N GLU A 366 3.36 -2.86 21.61
CA GLU A 366 4.46 -3.77 21.30
C GLU A 366 4.12 -5.23 21.59
N LEU A 367 3.45 -5.47 22.70
CA LEU A 367 2.99 -6.81 23.09
C LEU A 367 1.80 -7.30 22.26
N GLY A 368 1.22 -6.45 21.42
CA GLY A 368 0.03 -6.80 20.62
C GLY A 368 -1.28 -6.79 21.41
N LEU A 369 -1.26 -6.30 22.66
CA LEU A 369 -2.43 -6.23 23.55
C LEU A 369 -3.41 -5.13 23.16
N ILE A 370 -2.92 -4.00 22.67
CA ILE A 370 -3.77 -2.90 22.18
C ILE A 370 -3.83 -2.90 20.67
N LYS A 371 -5.07 -2.92 20.17
CA LYS A 371 -5.36 -2.77 18.76
C LYS A 371 -5.39 -1.28 18.39
N ARG A 372 -4.24 -0.72 17.97
CA ARG A 372 -4.22 0.63 17.40
C ARG A 372 -4.99 0.65 16.09
N MET A 373 -5.89 1.61 15.93
CA MET A 373 -6.67 1.75 14.70
C MET A 373 -5.77 2.23 13.57
N ARG A 374 -6.02 1.69 12.38
CA ARG A 374 -5.37 2.13 11.15
C ARG A 374 -5.82 3.56 10.83
N ASP A 375 -4.88 4.48 10.66
CA ASP A 375 -5.14 5.88 10.34
C ASP A 375 -4.53 6.24 8.99
N LEU A 376 -5.33 6.11 7.93
CA LEU A 376 -4.88 6.43 6.57
C LEU A 376 -4.68 7.93 6.33
N THR A 377 -5.21 8.80 7.20
CA THR A 377 -4.98 10.25 7.06
C THR A 377 -3.48 10.59 7.17
N ARG A 378 -2.70 9.74 7.80
CA ARG A 378 -1.23 9.88 7.85
C ARG A 378 -0.58 9.58 6.49
N VAL A 379 -1.10 8.59 5.75
CA VAL A 379 -0.66 8.30 4.38
C VAL A 379 -1.12 9.41 3.43
N HIS A 380 -2.37 9.87 3.58
CA HIS A 380 -2.88 10.99 2.78
C HIS A 380 -1.99 12.23 2.91
N ARG A 381 -1.57 12.58 4.13
CA ARG A 381 -0.64 13.72 4.35
C ARG A 381 0.70 13.52 3.67
N VAL A 382 1.23 12.29 3.64
CA VAL A 382 2.48 12.00 2.91
C VAL A 382 2.29 12.20 1.42
N VAL A 383 1.20 11.68 0.84
CA VAL A 383 0.89 11.85 -0.59
C VAL A 383 0.69 13.33 -0.93
N GLU A 384 -0.08 14.05 -0.11
CA GLU A 384 -0.35 15.49 -0.32
C GLU A 384 0.90 16.37 -0.18
N ALA A 385 1.82 16.01 0.72
CA ALA A 385 3.05 16.77 0.94
C ALA A 385 4.09 16.58 -0.17
N ARG A 386 3.99 15.50 -0.96
CA ARG A 386 4.95 15.21 -2.04
C ARG A 386 4.80 16.12 -3.26
N GLY A 387 3.62 16.70 -3.46
CA GLY A 387 3.36 17.50 -4.65
C GLY A 387 3.26 16.68 -5.95
N GLU A 388 3.02 17.40 -7.05
CA GLU A 388 2.97 16.79 -8.38
C GLU A 388 4.41 16.55 -8.89
N GLY A 389 4.65 15.36 -9.46
CA GLY A 389 5.94 15.03 -10.09
C GLY A 389 7.02 14.46 -9.15
N ALA A 390 6.76 14.33 -7.86
CA ALA A 390 7.69 13.64 -6.95
C ALA A 390 7.66 12.13 -7.20
N GLY A 391 8.78 11.56 -7.64
CA GLY A 391 8.95 10.12 -7.87
C GLY A 391 8.60 9.23 -6.67
N ALA A 392 8.64 7.90 -6.83
CA ALA A 392 8.44 6.97 -5.73
C ALA A 392 9.47 7.22 -4.62
N PRO A 393 9.10 7.03 -3.33
CA PRO A 393 10.11 7.02 -2.27
C PRO A 393 11.03 5.81 -2.45
N ASP A 394 12.28 5.93 -1.99
CA ASP A 394 13.27 4.82 -1.93
C ASP A 394 12.87 3.76 -0.89
N ASP A 395 11.58 3.64 -0.61
CA ASP A 395 11.03 2.76 0.43
C ASP A 395 11.31 1.29 0.15
N LEU A 396 11.28 0.87 -1.14
CA LEU A 396 11.61 -0.48 -1.54
C LEU A 396 13.12 -0.74 -1.40
N GLU A 397 13.97 0.18 -1.89
CA GLU A 397 15.43 0.05 -1.83
C GLU A 397 15.90 0.01 -0.37
N ARG A 398 15.35 0.85 0.49
CA ARG A 398 15.63 0.84 1.94
C ARG A 398 15.23 -0.48 2.59
N ALA A 399 14.06 -1.04 2.22
CA ALA A 399 13.61 -2.34 2.72
C ALA A 399 14.53 -3.47 2.26
N VAL A 400 14.92 -3.48 0.98
CA VAL A 400 15.89 -4.45 0.41
C VAL A 400 17.23 -4.36 1.12
N ALA A 401 17.79 -3.16 1.26
CA ALA A 401 19.07 -2.95 1.94
C ALA A 401 19.03 -3.47 3.39
N ARG A 402 17.93 -3.19 4.11
CA ARG A 402 17.77 -3.64 5.50
C ARG A 402 17.61 -5.15 5.63
N VAL A 403 16.90 -5.80 4.68
CA VAL A 403 16.80 -7.27 4.63
C VAL A 403 18.14 -7.90 4.32
N ARG A 404 18.88 -7.38 3.33
CA ARG A 404 20.24 -7.88 3.02
C ARG A 404 21.19 -7.72 4.20
N GLN A 405 21.14 -6.59 4.89
CA GLN A 405 21.92 -6.40 6.12
C GLN A 405 21.54 -7.44 7.18
N LEU A 406 20.24 -7.65 7.44
CA LEU A 406 19.75 -8.65 8.38
C LEU A 406 20.28 -10.05 8.07
N MET A 407 20.35 -10.43 6.80
CA MET A 407 20.82 -11.77 6.41
C MET A 407 22.35 -11.95 6.52
N ARG A 408 23.12 -10.85 6.49
CA ARG A 408 24.57 -10.88 6.77
C ARG A 408 24.90 -10.97 8.26
N GLU A 409 24.03 -10.45 9.12
CA GLU A 409 24.17 -10.52 10.56
C GLU A 409 23.96 -11.98 11.01
N ARG A 410 24.99 -12.61 11.65
CA ARG A 410 24.85 -13.98 12.17
C ARG A 410 23.70 -14.05 13.17
N PRO A 411 22.95 -15.18 13.25
CA PRO A 411 21.99 -15.36 14.32
C PRO A 411 22.73 -15.31 15.67
N ILE A 412 22.22 -14.49 16.59
CA ILE A 412 22.68 -14.43 17.99
C ILE A 412 22.21 -15.67 18.72
#